data_f49d90cb8a1119c03a903529d2cf2677
#
_entry.id   f49d90cb8a1119c03a903529d2cf2677
#
_cell.length_a   1.000
_cell.length_b   1.000
_cell.length_c   1.000
_cell.angle_alpha   90.00
_cell.angle_beta   90.00
_cell.angle_gamma   90.00
#
_symmetry.space_group_name_H-M   'P 1'
#
loop_
_entity.id
_entity.type
_entity.pdbx_description
1 polymer ?
#
loop_
_entity_poly.entity_id
_entity_poly.type
_entity_poly.pdbx_seq_one_letter_code
_entity_poly.pdbx_strand_id
1 'polypeptide(L)'
;MGKSLARKIDFLKNKKRNVLIILIIFPLLFFIVNNFSISKITIDKYDFSVLAFTIKQALFSTLLAFLLGILPAIYISKNRNLLSKLLDSTFIIPFYFPSSAAALVFSIMALYIYGKTRIDLFGGVTIIIVAHAFYNSPIIVKYVSGALKKIPQEIYELLKLEDISPFRKYLELLKSIRTDIIRAVFLVFIFSFTSLSIIIALGKGKISTLELEIIKTIETFDFSNTIKFILMQAFIFGIIHYFITRKNNIEFDISDMLKSHSSKNSIIENVIAVAYLIFEYSPIIILFVTSISGFEKLFLDFRILNNEFKILQSVGNSAFISSISSVILVILGYTFVKLKLERTALIPIYVSTAFWGISLVYLEIIFGLPEIIIAIIGFTIINLPLAYNFLASSVLNFKNEILEAARLDGASKSRIFFSIELPILKNIFFAVFFQIFAIIFGEFTFSYIVNTSEFPLVSVVIFRMLSKRYILESSAI
;
A
#
# COMPACT_ATOMS: atom_id res chain seq x y z
N MET A 1 -11.52 -44.72 8.89
CA MET A 1 -10.22 -44.31 8.30
C MET A 1 -10.18 -42.87 7.85
N GLY A 2 -11.19 -42.31 7.16
CA GLY A 2 -11.22 -40.93 6.66
C GLY A 2 -11.12 -39.80 7.70
N LYS A 3 -11.82 -39.91 8.85
CA LYS A 3 -11.78 -38.89 9.92
C LYS A 3 -10.41 -38.76 10.60
N SER A 4 -9.63 -39.85 10.70
CA SER A 4 -8.27 -39.84 11.26
C SER A 4 -7.28 -39.19 10.30
N LEU A 5 -7.42 -39.42 9.00
CA LEU A 5 -6.58 -38.81 7.96
C LEU A 5 -6.85 -37.29 7.85
N ALA A 6 -8.11 -36.89 7.88
CA ALA A 6 -8.50 -35.46 7.89
C ALA A 6 -7.93 -34.71 9.09
N ARG A 7 -8.03 -35.25 10.31
CA ARG A 7 -7.42 -34.68 11.52
C ARG A 7 -5.89 -34.55 11.40
N LYS A 8 -5.22 -35.55 10.81
CA LYS A 8 -3.77 -35.51 10.63
C LYS A 8 -3.33 -34.47 9.61
N ILE A 9 -4.12 -34.28 8.54
CA ILE A 9 -3.91 -33.21 7.55
C ILE A 9 -4.12 -31.82 8.17
N ASP A 10 -5.18 -31.64 8.96
CA ASP A 10 -5.46 -30.38 9.65
C ASP A 10 -4.40 -30.05 10.71
N PHE A 11 -3.92 -31.05 11.44
CA PHE A 11 -2.81 -30.90 12.39
C PHE A 11 -1.52 -30.44 11.69
N LEU A 12 -1.16 -31.06 10.56
CA LEU A 12 0.03 -30.68 9.78
C LEU A 12 -0.09 -29.29 9.18
N LYS A 13 -1.28 -28.90 8.68
CA LYS A 13 -1.55 -27.54 8.19
C LYS A 13 -1.42 -26.52 9.33
N ASN A 14 -1.99 -26.79 10.49
CA ASN A 14 -1.88 -25.90 11.66
C ASN A 14 -0.44 -25.78 12.14
N LYS A 15 0.33 -26.86 12.19
CA LYS A 15 1.76 -26.83 12.55
C LYS A 15 2.57 -25.97 11.58
N LYS A 16 2.39 -26.16 10.26
CA LYS A 16 3.07 -25.34 9.24
C LYS A 16 2.68 -23.85 9.36
N ARG A 17 1.39 -23.56 9.56
CA ARG A 17 0.91 -22.21 9.77
C ARG A 17 1.56 -21.54 10.98
N ASN A 18 1.62 -22.22 12.11
CA ASN A 18 2.23 -21.69 13.33
C ASN A 18 3.72 -21.43 13.16
N VAL A 19 4.47 -22.30 12.47
CA VAL A 19 5.87 -22.06 12.13
C VAL A 19 6.05 -20.82 11.27
N LEU A 20 5.21 -20.64 10.25
CA LEU A 20 5.27 -19.45 9.39
C LEU A 20 4.95 -18.15 10.16
N ILE A 21 3.96 -18.19 11.07
CA ILE A 21 3.64 -17.06 11.94
C ILE A 21 4.85 -16.71 12.81
N ILE A 22 5.47 -17.70 13.45
CA ILE A 22 6.65 -17.48 14.29
C ILE A 22 7.79 -16.89 13.47
N LEU A 23 8.06 -17.40 12.27
CA LEU A 23 9.12 -16.89 11.39
C LEU A 23 8.87 -15.43 10.98
N ILE A 24 7.62 -15.09 10.66
CA ILE A 24 7.26 -13.70 10.30
C ILE A 24 7.42 -12.79 11.53
N ILE A 25 6.94 -13.18 12.71
CA ILE A 25 6.90 -12.31 13.89
C ILE A 25 8.24 -12.30 14.65
N PHE A 26 9.11 -13.27 14.41
CA PHE A 26 10.38 -13.43 15.14
C PHE A 26 11.22 -12.14 15.22
N PRO A 27 11.46 -11.38 14.14
CA PRO A 27 12.23 -10.14 14.23
C PRO A 27 11.66 -9.15 15.24
N LEU A 28 10.33 -8.98 15.24
CA LEU A 28 9.62 -8.07 16.12
C LEU A 28 9.76 -8.50 17.58
N LEU A 29 9.50 -9.78 17.86
CA LEU A 29 9.60 -10.33 19.22
C LEU A 29 11.03 -10.26 19.74
N PHE A 30 12.00 -10.59 18.89
CA PHE A 30 13.42 -10.53 19.25
C PHE A 30 13.85 -9.11 19.60
N PHE A 31 13.45 -8.10 18.81
CA PHE A 31 13.71 -6.71 19.12
C PHE A 31 13.07 -6.27 20.44
N ILE A 32 11.78 -6.58 20.64
CA ILE A 32 11.06 -6.21 21.87
C ILE A 32 11.72 -6.85 23.09
N VAL A 33 11.98 -8.16 23.08
CA VAL A 33 12.53 -8.87 24.25
C VAL A 33 13.89 -8.29 24.68
N ASN A 34 14.72 -7.90 23.72
CA ASN A 34 16.06 -7.39 24.03
C ASN A 34 16.09 -5.90 24.43
N ASN A 35 15.06 -5.12 24.05
CA ASN A 35 15.08 -3.66 24.24
C ASN A 35 13.96 -3.12 25.12
N PHE A 36 12.99 -3.97 25.53
CA PHE A 36 11.85 -3.54 26.34
C PHE A 36 12.20 -3.38 27.81
N SER A 37 12.01 -2.17 28.35
CA SER A 37 12.14 -1.89 29.76
C SER A 37 10.96 -1.05 30.25
N ILE A 38 10.06 -1.67 31.02
CA ILE A 38 8.86 -1.02 31.58
C ILE A 38 9.23 0.21 32.41
N SER A 39 10.31 0.15 33.19
CA SER A 39 10.73 1.24 34.08
C SER A 39 11.15 2.52 33.36
N LYS A 40 11.43 2.44 32.04
CA LYS A 40 11.83 3.58 31.22
C LYS A 40 10.70 4.16 30.39
N ILE A 41 9.51 3.54 30.39
CA ILE A 41 8.37 4.00 29.59
C ILE A 41 7.56 4.97 30.44
N THR A 42 7.61 6.24 30.07
CA THR A 42 6.72 7.28 30.58
C THR A 42 5.83 7.79 29.46
N ILE A 43 4.54 7.93 29.72
CA ILE A 43 3.59 8.51 28.78
C ILE A 43 3.25 9.90 29.28
N ASP A 44 3.48 10.91 28.47
CA ASP A 44 3.28 12.31 28.81
C ASP A 44 2.23 13.01 27.92
N LYS A 45 2.00 14.31 28.17
CA LYS A 45 1.06 15.11 27.38
C LYS A 45 1.49 15.25 25.92
N TYR A 46 2.80 15.23 25.65
CA TYR A 46 3.32 15.29 24.28
C TYR A 46 2.93 14.05 23.50
N ASP A 47 3.10 12.86 24.06
CA ASP A 47 2.74 11.58 23.43
C ASP A 47 1.27 11.55 23.00
N PHE A 48 0.37 12.00 23.92
CA PHE A 48 -1.05 12.12 23.58
C PHE A 48 -1.33 13.16 22.50
N SER A 49 -0.60 14.26 22.44
CA SER A 49 -0.74 15.28 21.41
C SER A 49 -0.33 14.74 20.03
N VAL A 50 0.78 13.99 19.96
CA VAL A 50 1.26 13.31 18.76
C VAL A 50 0.25 12.26 18.29
N LEU A 51 -0.24 11.42 19.20
CA LEU A 51 -1.27 10.42 18.90
C LEU A 51 -2.55 11.08 18.36
N ALA A 52 -3.06 12.10 19.04
CA ALA A 52 -4.27 12.79 18.67
C ALA A 52 -4.11 13.47 17.29
N PHE A 53 -2.96 14.08 17.04
CA PHE A 53 -2.65 14.67 15.73
C PHE A 53 -2.61 13.60 14.65
N THR A 54 -1.90 12.48 14.88
CA THR A 54 -1.80 11.36 13.92
C THR A 54 -3.18 10.82 13.56
N ILE A 55 -4.05 10.60 14.55
CA ILE A 55 -5.43 10.14 14.32
C ILE A 55 -6.21 11.18 13.50
N LYS A 56 -6.17 12.45 13.90
CA LYS A 56 -6.91 13.53 13.22
C LYS A 56 -6.50 13.66 11.75
N GLN A 57 -5.20 13.76 11.45
CA GLN A 57 -4.73 13.88 10.08
C GLN A 57 -5.09 12.66 9.23
N ALA A 58 -4.96 11.44 9.80
CA ALA A 58 -5.34 10.21 9.10
C ALA A 58 -6.85 10.14 8.82
N LEU A 59 -7.70 10.54 9.77
CA LEU A 59 -9.15 10.59 9.58
C LEU A 59 -9.55 11.59 8.50
N PHE A 60 -9.01 12.82 8.53
CA PHE A 60 -9.33 13.83 7.51
C PHE A 60 -8.80 13.43 6.14
N SER A 61 -7.61 12.83 6.06
CA SER A 61 -7.05 12.29 4.81
C SER A 61 -7.92 11.17 4.25
N THR A 62 -8.38 10.26 5.11
CA THR A 62 -9.27 9.17 4.74
C THR A 62 -10.64 9.67 4.27
N LEU A 63 -11.19 10.66 4.98
CA LEU A 63 -12.47 11.27 4.60
C LEU A 63 -12.37 11.94 3.22
N LEU A 64 -11.32 12.72 2.98
CA LEU A 64 -11.13 13.37 1.69
C LEU A 64 -10.90 12.34 0.58
N ALA A 65 -10.07 11.31 0.80
CA ALA A 65 -9.86 10.22 -0.16
C ALA A 65 -11.16 9.49 -0.47
N PHE A 66 -12.02 9.24 0.54
CA PHE A 66 -13.33 8.63 0.35
C PHE A 66 -14.25 9.51 -0.49
N LEU A 67 -14.36 10.80 -0.17
CA LEU A 67 -15.20 11.75 -0.91
C LEU A 67 -14.77 11.88 -2.38
N LEU A 68 -13.47 11.89 -2.64
CA LEU A 68 -12.92 11.95 -3.99
C LEU A 68 -13.09 10.63 -4.75
N GLY A 69 -12.93 9.49 -4.09
CA GLY A 69 -12.95 8.18 -4.75
C GLY A 69 -14.33 7.56 -4.95
N ILE A 70 -15.35 7.91 -4.13
CA ILE A 70 -16.66 7.26 -4.17
C ILE A 70 -17.41 7.54 -5.48
N LEU A 71 -17.39 8.77 -5.98
CA LEU A 71 -18.11 9.17 -7.18
C LEU A 71 -17.51 8.54 -8.46
N PRO A 72 -16.17 8.58 -8.67
CA PRO A 72 -15.53 7.84 -9.76
C PRO A 72 -15.79 6.33 -9.71
N ALA A 73 -15.81 5.74 -8.52
CA ALA A 73 -16.12 4.31 -8.35
C ALA A 73 -17.53 3.96 -8.84
N ILE A 74 -18.53 4.78 -8.48
CA ILE A 74 -19.91 4.64 -8.97
C ILE A 74 -19.94 4.82 -10.50
N TYR A 75 -19.24 5.83 -11.02
CA TYR A 75 -19.16 6.09 -12.45
C TYR A 75 -18.61 4.90 -13.25
N ILE A 76 -17.49 4.34 -12.81
CA ILE A 76 -16.84 3.16 -13.42
C ILE A 76 -17.77 1.93 -13.38
N SER A 77 -18.47 1.72 -12.27
CA SER A 77 -19.36 0.55 -12.13
C SER A 77 -20.59 0.60 -13.04
N LYS A 78 -21.06 1.81 -13.35
CA LYS A 78 -22.30 2.07 -14.09
C LYS A 78 -22.10 2.21 -15.60
N ASN A 79 -20.97 2.79 -16.03
CA ASN A 79 -20.80 3.25 -17.40
C ASN A 79 -19.81 2.37 -18.19
N ARG A 80 -20.00 2.32 -19.53
CA ARG A 80 -19.15 1.57 -20.47
C ARG A 80 -18.56 2.43 -21.57
N ASN A 81 -18.69 3.75 -21.48
CA ASN A 81 -18.14 4.68 -22.44
C ASN A 81 -16.60 4.69 -22.39
N LEU A 82 -15.98 5.39 -23.36
CA LEU A 82 -14.51 5.48 -23.45
C LEU A 82 -13.90 6.08 -22.17
N LEU A 83 -14.53 7.11 -21.59
CA LEU A 83 -14.06 7.76 -20.37
C LEU A 83 -14.08 6.80 -19.17
N SER A 84 -15.15 5.99 -19.03
CA SER A 84 -15.22 4.99 -17.97
C SER A 84 -14.15 3.90 -18.12
N LYS A 85 -13.91 3.44 -19.36
CA LYS A 85 -12.85 2.46 -19.63
C LYS A 85 -11.46 3.02 -19.36
N LEU A 86 -11.21 4.27 -19.76
CA LEU A 86 -9.96 4.96 -19.49
C LEU A 86 -9.75 5.09 -17.98
N LEU A 87 -10.75 5.55 -17.25
CA LEU A 87 -10.70 5.66 -15.80
C LEU A 87 -10.46 4.29 -15.13
N ASP A 88 -11.19 3.25 -15.54
CA ASP A 88 -11.09 1.89 -14.99
C ASP A 88 -9.70 1.26 -15.23
N SER A 89 -9.05 1.60 -16.32
CA SER A 89 -7.70 1.10 -16.64
C SER A 89 -6.57 1.88 -15.96
N THR A 90 -6.82 3.12 -15.56
CA THR A 90 -5.74 4.03 -15.15
C THR A 90 -5.85 4.57 -13.71
N PHE A 91 -7.01 4.50 -13.05
CA PHE A 91 -7.20 5.08 -11.70
C PHE A 91 -6.21 4.59 -10.66
N ILE A 92 -5.64 3.41 -10.83
CA ILE A 92 -4.72 2.81 -9.86
C ILE A 92 -3.27 3.32 -9.98
N ILE A 93 -2.93 4.00 -11.09
CA ILE A 93 -1.55 4.47 -11.35
C ILE A 93 -0.99 5.35 -10.23
N PRO A 94 -1.74 6.34 -9.67
CA PRO A 94 -1.23 7.16 -8.58
C PRO A 94 -0.86 6.36 -7.31
N PHE A 95 -1.52 5.22 -7.07
CA PHE A 95 -1.19 4.35 -5.95
C PHE A 95 0.16 3.64 -6.11
N TYR A 96 0.58 3.36 -7.35
CA TYR A 96 1.91 2.79 -7.63
C TYR A 96 3.01 3.86 -7.74
N PHE A 97 2.62 5.12 -7.68
CA PHE A 97 3.55 6.23 -7.73
C PHE A 97 4.41 6.24 -6.44
N PRO A 98 5.75 6.41 -6.53
CA PRO A 98 6.60 6.43 -5.35
C PRO A 98 6.16 7.48 -4.33
N SER A 99 6.07 7.10 -3.06
CA SER A 99 5.66 8.04 -2.01
C SER A 99 6.62 9.22 -1.84
N SER A 100 7.91 9.01 -2.11
CA SER A 100 8.93 10.07 -2.18
C SER A 100 8.70 11.02 -3.35
N ALA A 101 8.28 10.51 -4.51
CA ALA A 101 7.93 11.32 -5.67
C ALA A 101 6.63 12.10 -5.45
N ALA A 102 5.64 11.51 -4.76
CA ALA A 102 4.45 12.25 -4.32
C ALA A 102 4.84 13.40 -3.37
N ALA A 103 5.68 13.13 -2.38
CA ALA A 103 6.20 14.15 -1.47
C ALA A 103 6.95 15.27 -2.22
N LEU A 104 7.74 14.91 -3.24
CA LEU A 104 8.46 15.86 -4.09
C LEU A 104 7.50 16.76 -4.89
N VAL A 105 6.54 16.19 -5.61
CA VAL A 105 5.62 16.99 -6.45
C VAL A 105 4.75 17.91 -5.62
N PHE A 106 4.24 17.47 -4.47
CA PHE A 106 3.50 18.35 -3.57
C PHE A 106 4.39 19.44 -2.96
N SER A 107 5.68 19.17 -2.76
CA SER A 107 6.65 20.22 -2.38
C SER A 107 6.85 21.25 -3.50
N ILE A 108 6.96 20.81 -4.76
CA ILE A 108 7.04 21.69 -5.93
C ILE A 108 5.78 22.56 -6.04
N MET A 109 4.59 21.95 -5.89
CA MET A 109 3.32 22.68 -5.90
C MET A 109 3.24 23.72 -4.78
N ALA A 110 3.66 23.36 -3.56
CA ALA A 110 3.68 24.28 -2.43
C ALA A 110 4.61 25.48 -2.68
N LEU A 111 5.80 25.24 -3.24
CA LEU A 111 6.75 26.30 -3.61
C LEU A 111 6.19 27.21 -4.70
N TYR A 112 5.54 26.65 -5.72
CA TYR A 112 4.91 27.41 -6.79
C TYR A 112 3.79 28.31 -6.25
N ILE A 113 2.91 27.79 -5.39
CA ILE A 113 1.83 28.54 -4.75
C ILE A 113 2.43 29.65 -3.88
N TYR A 114 3.45 29.37 -3.06
CA TYR A 114 4.13 30.37 -2.27
C TYR A 114 4.72 31.50 -3.13
N GLY A 115 5.36 31.16 -4.24
CA GLY A 115 5.92 32.15 -5.17
C GLY A 115 4.87 33.11 -5.75
N LYS A 116 3.67 32.61 -6.03
CA LYS A 116 2.57 33.39 -6.63
C LYS A 116 1.70 34.14 -5.61
N THR A 117 1.41 33.51 -4.48
CA THR A 117 0.39 34.00 -3.53
C THR A 117 0.97 34.46 -2.19
N ARG A 118 2.24 34.13 -1.90
CA ARG A 118 2.91 34.27 -0.60
C ARG A 118 2.26 33.44 0.53
N ILE A 119 1.36 32.51 0.20
CA ILE A 119 0.77 31.57 1.14
C ILE A 119 1.74 30.39 1.34
N ASP A 120 2.27 30.23 2.56
CA ASP A 120 3.12 29.11 2.93
C ASP A 120 2.24 27.90 3.30
N LEU A 121 2.26 26.87 2.46
CA LEU A 121 1.56 25.62 2.70
C LEU A 121 2.40 24.62 3.49
N PHE A 122 3.72 24.83 3.60
CA PHE A 122 4.59 23.95 4.35
C PHE A 122 4.33 24.03 5.86
N GLY A 123 4.38 22.86 6.51
CA GLY A 123 4.01 22.73 7.92
C GLY A 123 2.50 22.90 8.15
N GLY A 124 1.71 23.00 7.08
CA GLY A 124 0.25 23.00 7.11
C GLY A 124 -0.31 21.57 6.97
N VAL A 125 -1.37 21.29 7.74
CA VAL A 125 -2.06 20.00 7.70
C VAL A 125 -2.78 19.78 6.36
N THR A 126 -3.26 20.88 5.75
CA THR A 126 -4.07 20.83 4.51
C THR A 126 -3.33 20.18 3.35
N ILE A 127 -2.08 20.57 3.09
CA ILE A 127 -1.32 20.00 1.97
C ILE A 127 -1.02 18.52 2.19
N ILE A 128 -0.80 18.11 3.45
CA ILE A 128 -0.61 16.70 3.82
C ILE A 128 -1.88 15.90 3.55
N ILE A 129 -3.05 16.42 3.95
CA ILE A 129 -4.34 15.78 3.71
C ILE A 129 -4.60 15.59 2.20
N VAL A 130 -4.32 16.63 1.39
CA VAL A 130 -4.50 16.59 -0.06
C VAL A 130 -3.53 15.59 -0.71
N ALA A 131 -2.26 15.57 -0.29
CA ALA A 131 -1.27 14.61 -0.78
C ALA A 131 -1.64 13.17 -0.43
N HIS A 132 -2.13 12.92 0.80
CA HIS A 132 -2.64 11.61 1.18
C HIS A 132 -3.90 11.22 0.40
N ALA A 133 -4.81 12.16 0.13
CA ALA A 133 -6.01 11.88 -0.64
C ALA A 133 -5.69 11.54 -2.10
N PHE A 134 -4.73 12.25 -2.73
CA PHE A 134 -4.20 11.90 -4.05
C PHE A 134 -3.66 10.46 -4.07
N TYR A 135 -2.83 10.10 -3.11
CA TYR A 135 -2.16 8.81 -3.06
C TYR A 135 -3.11 7.65 -2.74
N ASN A 136 -4.15 7.89 -1.93
CA ASN A 136 -4.99 6.84 -1.36
C ASN A 136 -6.41 6.76 -1.95
N SER A 137 -6.92 7.80 -2.65
CA SER A 137 -8.26 7.73 -3.27
C SER A 137 -8.42 6.60 -4.29
N PRO A 138 -7.37 6.18 -5.06
CA PRO A 138 -7.45 5.03 -5.93
C PRO A 138 -7.86 3.72 -5.23
N ILE A 139 -7.51 3.57 -3.95
CA ILE A 139 -7.91 2.40 -3.15
C ILE A 139 -9.43 2.38 -2.98
N ILE A 140 -10.03 3.54 -2.67
CA ILE A 140 -11.49 3.66 -2.56
C ILE A 140 -12.14 3.31 -3.90
N VAL A 141 -11.63 3.87 -5.00
CA VAL A 141 -12.13 3.58 -6.34
C VAL A 141 -12.07 2.08 -6.63
N LYS A 142 -10.95 1.42 -6.36
CA LYS A 142 -10.74 -0.01 -6.59
C LYS A 142 -11.74 -0.89 -5.85
N TYR A 143 -11.84 -0.72 -4.53
CA TYR A 143 -12.69 -1.57 -3.70
C TYR A 143 -14.17 -1.31 -3.95
N VAL A 144 -14.58 -0.05 -4.04
CA VAL A 144 -15.99 0.30 -4.22
C VAL A 144 -16.48 -0.06 -5.62
N SER A 145 -15.72 0.27 -6.69
CA SER A 145 -16.12 -0.10 -8.05
C SER A 145 -16.14 -1.61 -8.26
N GLY A 146 -15.13 -2.32 -7.69
CA GLY A 146 -15.09 -3.78 -7.73
C GLY A 146 -16.28 -4.43 -7.03
N ALA A 147 -16.67 -3.93 -5.86
CA ALA A 147 -17.83 -4.44 -5.12
C ALA A 147 -19.15 -4.12 -5.84
N LEU A 148 -19.31 -2.90 -6.37
CA LEU A 148 -20.50 -2.52 -7.14
C LEU A 148 -20.68 -3.37 -8.41
N LYS A 149 -19.59 -3.71 -9.10
CA LYS A 149 -19.63 -4.59 -10.29
C LYS A 149 -20.08 -6.02 -9.98
N LYS A 150 -20.00 -6.46 -8.72
CA LYS A 150 -20.43 -7.80 -8.27
C LYS A 150 -21.91 -7.89 -7.94
N ILE A 151 -22.60 -6.75 -7.77
CA ILE A 151 -24.03 -6.74 -7.45
C ILE A 151 -24.81 -7.34 -8.63
N PRO A 152 -25.65 -8.37 -8.41
CA PRO A 152 -26.47 -8.98 -9.45
C PRO A 152 -27.38 -7.98 -10.16
N GLN A 153 -27.62 -8.21 -11.46
CA GLN A 153 -28.43 -7.31 -12.29
C GLN A 153 -29.85 -7.19 -11.78
N GLU A 154 -30.38 -8.26 -11.23
CA GLU A 154 -31.75 -8.35 -10.68
C GLU A 154 -31.96 -7.30 -9.57
N ILE A 155 -30.96 -7.02 -8.75
CA ILE A 155 -31.02 -5.99 -7.70
C ILE A 155 -31.14 -4.59 -8.32
N TYR A 156 -30.38 -4.31 -9.39
CA TYR A 156 -30.52 -3.03 -10.11
C TYR A 156 -31.88 -2.87 -10.78
N GLU A 157 -32.46 -3.96 -11.29
CA GLU A 157 -33.80 -3.97 -11.90
C GLU A 157 -34.88 -3.78 -10.84
N LEU A 158 -34.79 -4.44 -9.69
CA LEU A 158 -35.68 -4.23 -8.56
C LEU A 158 -35.68 -2.77 -8.08
N LEU A 159 -34.50 -2.19 -7.92
CA LEU A 159 -34.37 -0.78 -7.54
C LEU A 159 -34.88 0.21 -8.60
N LYS A 160 -34.98 -0.20 -9.89
CA LYS A 160 -35.64 0.61 -10.92
C LYS A 160 -37.14 0.57 -10.84
N LEU A 161 -37.69 -0.57 -10.42
CA LEU A 161 -39.16 -0.75 -10.26
C LEU A 161 -39.70 -0.01 -9.02
N GLU A 162 -38.83 0.18 -7.99
CA GLU A 162 -39.20 0.98 -6.83
C GLU A 162 -39.23 2.47 -7.20
N ASP A 163 -40.31 3.17 -6.87
CA ASP A 163 -40.49 4.61 -7.08
C ASP A 163 -39.75 5.42 -6.01
N ILE A 164 -38.42 5.25 -5.94
CA ILE A 164 -37.52 5.96 -5.02
C ILE A 164 -36.58 6.89 -5.79
N SER A 165 -36.17 7.98 -5.12
CA SER A 165 -35.26 8.96 -5.71
C SER A 165 -33.92 8.33 -6.13
N PRO A 166 -33.27 8.84 -7.18
CA PRO A 166 -31.96 8.33 -7.62
C PRO A 166 -30.91 8.30 -6.49
N PHE A 167 -30.89 9.30 -5.62
CA PHE A 167 -29.99 9.38 -4.47
C PHE A 167 -30.23 8.21 -3.49
N ARG A 168 -31.49 7.85 -3.23
CA ARG A 168 -31.85 6.74 -2.35
C ARG A 168 -31.47 5.39 -2.96
N LYS A 169 -31.58 5.23 -4.28
CA LYS A 169 -31.07 4.04 -5.00
C LYS A 169 -29.57 3.83 -4.79
N TYR A 170 -28.78 4.90 -4.92
CA TYR A 170 -27.34 4.81 -4.65
C TYR A 170 -27.04 4.49 -3.19
N LEU A 171 -27.77 5.06 -2.23
CA LEU A 171 -27.58 4.73 -0.82
C LEU A 171 -27.84 3.23 -0.54
N GLU A 172 -28.89 2.64 -1.13
CA GLU A 172 -29.17 1.21 -0.95
C GLU A 172 -28.06 0.33 -1.57
N LEU A 173 -27.55 0.69 -2.77
CA LEU A 173 -26.41 0.01 -3.37
C LEU A 173 -25.16 0.11 -2.49
N LEU A 174 -24.84 1.29 -1.94
CA LEU A 174 -23.70 1.47 -1.04
C LEU A 174 -23.88 0.72 0.28
N LYS A 175 -25.08 0.62 0.81
CA LYS A 175 -25.37 -0.21 2.00
C LYS A 175 -25.11 -1.69 1.74
N SER A 176 -25.43 -2.20 0.53
CA SER A 176 -25.18 -3.60 0.19
C SER A 176 -23.70 -3.97 0.16
N ILE A 177 -22.82 -3.01 -0.18
CA ILE A 177 -21.36 -3.18 -0.23
C ILE A 177 -20.62 -2.56 0.98
N ARG A 178 -21.34 -2.28 2.07
CA ARG A 178 -20.79 -1.59 3.26
C ARG A 178 -19.50 -2.21 3.79
N THR A 179 -19.37 -3.53 3.69
CA THR A 179 -18.20 -4.26 4.15
C THR A 179 -16.94 -3.90 3.34
N ASP A 180 -17.09 -3.81 2.01
CA ASP A 180 -15.99 -3.45 1.11
C ASP A 180 -15.60 -1.97 1.29
N ILE A 181 -16.58 -1.10 1.53
CA ILE A 181 -16.34 0.30 1.89
C ILE A 181 -15.54 0.40 3.19
N ILE A 182 -15.94 -0.32 4.24
CA ILE A 182 -15.23 -0.31 5.52
C ILE A 182 -13.79 -0.80 5.36
N ARG A 183 -13.57 -1.84 4.56
CA ARG A 183 -12.23 -2.35 4.23
C ARG A 183 -11.38 -1.30 3.53
N ALA A 184 -11.92 -0.65 2.50
CA ALA A 184 -11.22 0.39 1.76
C ALA A 184 -10.85 1.58 2.65
N VAL A 185 -11.81 2.08 3.44
CA VAL A 185 -11.61 3.17 4.39
C VAL A 185 -10.54 2.83 5.43
N PHE A 186 -10.56 1.59 5.94
CA PHE A 186 -9.56 1.12 6.89
C PHE A 186 -8.15 1.07 6.29
N LEU A 187 -7.99 0.56 5.07
CA LEU A 187 -6.70 0.54 4.39
C LEU A 187 -6.17 1.95 4.15
N VAL A 188 -7.02 2.86 3.69
CA VAL A 188 -6.65 4.27 3.48
C VAL A 188 -6.25 4.94 4.79
N PHE A 189 -6.97 4.62 5.89
CA PHE A 189 -6.62 5.11 7.22
C PHE A 189 -5.23 4.62 7.65
N ILE A 190 -4.94 3.32 7.52
CA ILE A 190 -3.61 2.76 7.87
C ILE A 190 -2.53 3.46 7.06
N PHE A 191 -2.66 3.54 5.73
CA PHE A 191 -1.65 4.16 4.89
C PHE A 191 -1.44 5.65 5.17
N SER A 192 -2.51 6.37 5.51
CA SER A 192 -2.41 7.78 5.94
C SER A 192 -1.80 7.92 7.34
N PHE A 193 -2.06 6.95 8.23
CA PHE A 193 -1.56 6.95 9.61
C PHE A 193 -0.07 6.64 9.68
N THR A 194 0.42 5.70 8.86
CA THR A 194 1.82 5.26 8.81
C THR A 194 2.65 5.99 7.76
N SER A 195 2.14 7.04 7.16
CA SER A 195 2.86 7.80 6.14
C SER A 195 4.03 8.57 6.76
N LEU A 196 5.24 8.36 6.22
CA LEU A 196 6.45 9.04 6.64
C LEU A 196 6.92 10.10 5.62
N SER A 197 7.08 9.73 4.35
CA SER A 197 7.67 10.59 3.31
C SER A 197 6.93 11.92 3.15
N ILE A 198 5.60 11.89 3.09
CA ILE A 198 4.74 13.06 2.96
C ILE A 198 4.84 13.94 4.21
N ILE A 199 4.86 13.33 5.40
CA ILE A 199 4.96 14.05 6.67
C ILE A 199 6.31 14.76 6.80
N ILE A 200 7.43 14.08 6.51
CA ILE A 200 8.76 14.70 6.61
C ILE A 200 8.91 15.82 5.59
N ALA A 201 8.55 15.59 4.34
CA ALA A 201 8.74 16.55 3.26
C ALA A 201 7.87 17.81 3.41
N LEU A 202 6.59 17.65 3.74
CA LEU A 202 5.62 18.76 3.78
C LEU A 202 5.47 19.34 5.18
N GLY A 203 5.72 18.57 6.23
CA GLY A 203 5.63 19.03 7.62
C GLY A 203 6.76 19.93 8.07
N LYS A 204 7.94 19.84 7.42
CA LYS A 204 9.14 20.66 7.71
C LYS A 204 9.44 20.83 9.20
N GLY A 205 9.35 19.76 9.98
CA GLY A 205 9.63 19.77 11.42
C GLY A 205 8.58 20.45 12.31
N LYS A 206 7.54 21.08 11.73
CA LYS A 206 6.44 21.71 12.50
C LYS A 206 5.37 20.73 12.94
N ILE A 207 5.34 19.55 12.33
CA ILE A 207 4.33 18.51 12.52
C ILE A 207 5.03 17.22 12.94
N SER A 208 4.48 16.54 13.93
CA SER A 208 4.94 15.22 14.34
C SER A 208 3.80 14.22 14.35
N THR A 209 4.09 13.00 13.88
CA THR A 209 3.20 11.85 13.90
C THR A 209 3.87 10.69 14.62
N LEU A 210 3.10 9.66 15.00
CA LEU A 210 3.69 8.48 15.65
C LEU A 210 4.78 7.84 14.81
N GLU A 211 4.60 7.72 13.48
CA GLU A 211 5.61 7.16 12.59
C GLU A 211 6.89 8.00 12.58
N LEU A 212 6.77 9.33 12.58
CA LEU A 212 7.92 10.23 12.64
C LEU A 212 8.63 10.16 14.00
N GLU A 213 7.89 10.05 15.11
CA GLU A 213 8.49 9.88 16.44
C GLU A 213 9.21 8.53 16.58
N ILE A 214 8.64 7.45 16.00
CA ILE A 214 9.34 6.16 15.91
C ILE A 214 10.70 6.33 15.22
N ILE A 215 10.76 7.01 14.07
CA ILE A 215 12.01 7.26 13.36
C ILE A 215 12.99 8.07 14.19
N LYS A 216 12.55 9.18 14.80
CA LYS A 216 13.43 10.02 15.64
C LYS A 216 14.03 9.25 16.81
N THR A 217 13.24 8.40 17.46
CA THR A 217 13.73 7.58 18.57
C THR A 217 14.68 6.47 18.10
N ILE A 218 14.49 5.95 16.88
CA ILE A 218 15.45 5.04 16.23
C ILE A 218 16.78 5.75 15.98
N GLU A 219 16.75 6.95 15.40
CA GLU A 219 17.95 7.74 15.09
C GLU A 219 18.74 8.12 16.34
N THR A 220 18.07 8.26 17.50
CA THR A 220 18.71 8.56 18.79
C THR A 220 19.02 7.31 19.62
N PHE A 221 18.77 6.10 19.09
CA PHE A 221 18.93 4.82 19.79
C PHE A 221 18.11 4.70 21.09
N ASP A 222 17.02 5.46 21.20
CA ASP A 222 16.10 5.39 22.33
C ASP A 222 15.02 4.32 22.11
N PHE A 223 15.42 3.07 22.17
CA PHE A 223 14.56 1.93 21.85
C PHE A 223 13.38 1.77 22.84
N SER A 224 13.51 2.29 24.07
CA SER A 224 12.38 2.26 25.03
C SER A 224 11.23 3.15 24.57
N ASN A 225 11.52 4.37 24.12
CA ASN A 225 10.51 5.26 23.54
C ASN A 225 10.05 4.78 22.15
N THR A 226 10.95 4.18 21.36
CA THR A 226 10.57 3.51 20.10
C THR A 226 9.46 2.48 20.35
N ILE A 227 9.67 1.57 21.31
CA ILE A 227 8.69 0.53 21.66
C ILE A 227 7.39 1.16 22.20
N LYS A 228 7.47 2.23 23.01
CA LYS A 228 6.30 2.98 23.48
C LYS A 228 5.40 3.42 22.32
N PHE A 229 5.96 4.14 21.33
CA PHE A 229 5.19 4.63 20.17
C PHE A 229 4.65 3.49 19.32
N ILE A 230 5.41 2.42 19.14
CA ILE A 230 4.95 1.20 18.46
C ILE A 230 3.75 0.58 19.18
N LEU A 231 3.79 0.46 20.51
CA LEU A 231 2.67 -0.07 21.31
C LEU A 231 1.44 0.82 21.20
N MET A 232 1.60 2.15 21.21
CA MET A 232 0.49 3.09 21.00
C MET A 232 -0.14 2.89 19.62
N GLN A 233 0.66 2.71 18.58
CA GLN A 233 0.20 2.44 17.22
C GLN A 233 -0.52 1.09 17.11
N ALA A 234 0.09 0.02 17.64
CA ALA A 234 -0.50 -1.32 17.66
C ALA A 234 -1.83 -1.37 18.42
N PHE A 235 -1.96 -0.60 19.51
CA PHE A 235 -3.21 -0.47 20.26
C PHE A 235 -4.33 0.13 19.41
N ILE A 236 -4.06 1.21 18.67
CA ILE A 236 -5.04 1.82 17.76
C ILE A 236 -5.45 0.84 16.65
N PHE A 237 -4.48 0.17 16.03
CA PHE A 237 -4.78 -0.80 14.97
C PHE A 237 -5.54 -2.02 15.51
N GLY A 238 -5.21 -2.47 16.73
CA GLY A 238 -5.93 -3.54 17.41
C GLY A 238 -7.39 -3.19 17.70
N ILE A 239 -7.67 -1.98 18.17
CA ILE A 239 -9.04 -1.47 18.37
C ILE A 239 -9.80 -1.47 17.04
N ILE A 240 -9.23 -0.88 15.99
CA ILE A 240 -9.90 -0.76 14.70
C ILE A 240 -10.15 -2.16 14.11
N HIS A 241 -9.14 -3.04 14.15
CA HIS A 241 -9.27 -4.44 13.71
C HIS A 241 -10.41 -5.17 14.44
N TYR A 242 -10.48 -5.04 15.76
CA TYR A 242 -11.53 -5.65 16.58
C TYR A 242 -12.93 -5.22 16.13
N PHE A 243 -13.16 -3.91 15.90
CA PHE A 243 -14.45 -3.42 15.45
C PHE A 243 -14.82 -3.87 14.03
N ILE A 244 -13.84 -4.00 13.13
CA ILE A 244 -14.07 -4.45 11.76
C ILE A 244 -14.40 -5.95 11.72
N THR A 245 -13.64 -6.78 12.45
CA THR A 245 -13.81 -8.24 12.41
C THR A 245 -15.05 -8.72 13.15
N ARG A 246 -15.47 -8.04 14.21
CA ARG A 246 -16.65 -8.43 15.00
C ARG A 246 -17.96 -8.36 14.22
N LYS A 247 -18.07 -7.48 13.22
CA LYS A 247 -19.29 -7.25 12.43
C LYS A 247 -19.40 -8.08 11.16
N ASN A 248 -18.30 -8.64 10.67
CA ASN A 248 -18.30 -9.32 9.36
C ASN A 248 -17.26 -10.46 9.36
N ASN A 249 -17.66 -11.61 8.85
CA ASN A 249 -16.68 -12.60 8.37
C ASN A 249 -15.99 -11.96 7.16
N ILE A 250 -14.76 -11.46 7.38
CA ILE A 250 -14.00 -10.76 6.36
C ILE A 250 -13.36 -11.81 5.46
N GLU A 251 -14.08 -12.25 4.46
CA GLU A 251 -13.48 -12.91 3.31
C GLU A 251 -13.08 -11.82 2.31
N PHE A 252 -11.79 -11.73 1.99
CA PHE A 252 -11.29 -10.89 0.90
C PHE A 252 -11.61 -11.58 -0.42
N ASP A 253 -12.89 -11.64 -0.76
CA ASP A 253 -13.33 -12.21 -2.02
C ASP A 253 -13.28 -11.13 -3.10
N ILE A 254 -12.20 -11.17 -3.90
CA ILE A 254 -12.04 -10.38 -5.12
C ILE A 254 -12.42 -11.28 -6.29
N SER A 255 -13.60 -11.89 -6.24
CA SER A 255 -14.07 -12.70 -7.37
C SER A 255 -14.72 -11.84 -8.44
N ASP A 256 -14.32 -12.12 -9.62
CA ASP A 256 -14.81 -11.85 -10.97
C ASP A 256 -15.63 -10.58 -11.30
N MET A 257 -15.09 -9.91 -12.31
CA MET A 257 -15.71 -8.87 -13.11
C MET A 257 -17.02 -9.36 -13.73
N LEU A 258 -18.13 -9.10 -13.10
CA LEU A 258 -19.44 -9.27 -13.71
C LEU A 258 -19.94 -7.94 -14.29
N LYS A 259 -20.61 -8.05 -15.38
CA LYS A 259 -21.16 -7.08 -16.33
C LYS A 259 -21.62 -5.75 -15.71
N SER A 260 -20.95 -4.66 -16.05
CA SER A 260 -21.42 -3.31 -15.74
C SER A 260 -22.73 -3.02 -16.48
N HIS A 261 -23.61 -2.28 -15.82
CA HIS A 261 -24.93 -1.93 -16.35
C HIS A 261 -24.85 -0.66 -17.20
N SER A 262 -25.27 -0.71 -18.46
CA SER A 262 -25.34 0.49 -19.30
C SER A 262 -26.53 1.35 -18.88
N SER A 263 -26.28 2.55 -18.41
CA SER A 263 -27.24 3.60 -18.13
C SER A 263 -26.93 4.82 -18.99
N LYS A 264 -27.94 5.65 -19.31
CA LYS A 264 -27.69 6.95 -19.98
C LYS A 264 -26.81 7.81 -19.07
N ASN A 265 -25.68 8.27 -19.61
CA ASN A 265 -24.74 9.11 -18.88
C ASN A 265 -25.33 10.50 -18.64
N SER A 266 -25.22 10.99 -17.40
CA SER A 266 -25.43 12.40 -17.10
C SER A 266 -24.17 13.20 -17.44
N ILE A 267 -24.34 14.41 -17.94
CA ILE A 267 -23.24 15.37 -18.15
C ILE A 267 -22.48 15.60 -16.85
N ILE A 268 -23.18 15.69 -15.73
CA ILE A 268 -22.59 15.90 -14.39
C ILE A 268 -21.67 14.72 -14.02
N GLU A 269 -22.07 13.48 -14.30
CA GLU A 269 -21.23 12.31 -14.02
C GLU A 269 -19.92 12.34 -14.84
N ASN A 270 -19.98 12.76 -16.11
CA ASN A 270 -18.78 12.91 -16.94
C ASN A 270 -17.88 14.03 -16.42
N VAL A 271 -18.42 15.15 -15.98
CA VAL A 271 -17.65 16.26 -15.38
C VAL A 271 -16.92 15.79 -14.11
N ILE A 272 -17.59 15.04 -13.24
CA ILE A 272 -16.97 14.46 -12.04
C ILE A 272 -15.84 13.51 -12.40
N ALA A 273 -16.04 12.65 -13.39
CA ALA A 273 -15.02 11.71 -13.84
C ALA A 273 -13.77 12.42 -14.41
N VAL A 274 -13.98 13.47 -15.20
CA VAL A 274 -12.89 14.31 -15.74
C VAL A 274 -12.18 15.08 -14.61
N ALA A 275 -12.93 15.67 -13.67
CA ALA A 275 -12.35 16.38 -12.53
C ALA A 275 -11.46 15.45 -11.67
N TYR A 276 -11.90 14.21 -11.46
CA TYR A 276 -11.09 13.22 -10.77
C TYR A 276 -9.81 12.87 -11.55
N LEU A 277 -9.91 12.65 -12.87
CA LEU A 277 -8.72 12.43 -13.71
C LEU A 277 -7.74 13.61 -13.62
N ILE A 278 -8.23 14.84 -13.67
CA ILE A 278 -7.38 16.03 -13.51
C ILE A 278 -6.70 16.04 -12.14
N PHE A 279 -7.43 15.74 -11.08
CA PHE A 279 -6.87 15.65 -9.73
C PHE A 279 -5.77 14.61 -9.62
N GLU A 280 -6.00 13.38 -10.14
CA GLU A 280 -5.07 12.26 -10.05
C GLU A 280 -3.85 12.41 -10.96
N TYR A 281 -4.02 13.03 -12.14
CA TYR A 281 -2.92 13.11 -13.11
C TYR A 281 -2.16 14.43 -13.07
N SER A 282 -2.75 15.51 -12.53
CA SER A 282 -2.05 16.80 -12.50
C SER A 282 -0.73 16.75 -11.71
N PRO A 283 -0.60 16.09 -10.54
CA PRO A 283 0.68 15.99 -9.88
C PRO A 283 1.71 15.19 -10.70
N ILE A 284 1.28 14.09 -11.34
CA ILE A 284 2.15 13.26 -12.18
C ILE A 284 2.65 14.06 -13.39
N ILE A 285 1.75 14.81 -14.05
CA ILE A 285 2.10 15.65 -15.21
C ILE A 285 3.05 16.78 -14.75
N ILE A 286 2.80 17.42 -13.62
CA ILE A 286 3.69 18.47 -13.07
C ILE A 286 5.08 17.87 -12.83
N LEU A 287 5.18 16.69 -12.22
CA LEU A 287 6.46 16.04 -12.00
C LEU A 287 7.16 15.72 -13.33
N PHE A 288 6.43 15.18 -14.29
CA PHE A 288 6.98 14.87 -15.63
C PHE A 288 7.50 16.13 -16.33
N VAL A 289 6.75 17.22 -16.32
CA VAL A 289 7.19 18.50 -16.93
C VAL A 289 8.40 19.07 -16.19
N THR A 290 8.43 19.01 -14.87
CA THR A 290 9.59 19.47 -14.08
C THR A 290 10.81 18.60 -14.30
N SER A 291 10.63 17.29 -14.53
CA SER A 291 11.72 16.35 -14.78
C SER A 291 12.48 16.66 -16.08
N ILE A 292 11.82 17.25 -17.08
CA ILE A 292 12.49 17.66 -18.33
C ILE A 292 13.57 18.71 -18.05
N SER A 293 13.21 19.76 -17.29
CA SER A 293 14.18 20.78 -16.87
C SER A 293 15.17 20.26 -15.84
N GLY A 294 14.73 19.31 -15.02
CA GLY A 294 15.57 18.62 -14.04
C GLY A 294 16.63 17.74 -14.70
N PHE A 295 16.28 17.07 -15.80
CA PHE A 295 17.21 16.21 -16.54
C PHE A 295 18.37 17.00 -17.14
N GLU A 296 18.10 18.18 -17.69
CA GLU A 296 19.16 19.06 -18.19
C GLU A 296 20.16 19.43 -17.10
N LYS A 297 19.68 19.89 -15.93
CA LYS A 297 20.51 20.23 -14.80
C LYS A 297 21.25 19.02 -14.21
N LEU A 298 20.52 17.91 -14.04
CA LEU A 298 21.13 16.67 -13.57
C LEU A 298 22.26 16.22 -14.50
N PHE A 299 22.10 16.34 -15.81
CA PHE A 299 23.11 15.94 -16.79
C PHE A 299 24.35 16.82 -16.71
N LEU A 300 24.19 18.15 -16.58
CA LEU A 300 25.30 19.08 -16.44
C LEU A 300 26.14 18.79 -15.19
N ASP A 301 25.51 18.54 -14.06
CA ASP A 301 26.18 18.33 -12.78
C ASP A 301 26.29 16.84 -12.39
N PHE A 302 25.98 15.93 -13.33
CA PHE A 302 25.82 14.49 -13.04
C PHE A 302 26.98 13.88 -12.29
N ARG A 303 28.21 14.18 -12.70
CA ARG A 303 29.40 13.63 -12.06
C ARG A 303 29.52 14.03 -10.60
N ILE A 304 29.20 15.28 -10.27
CA ILE A 304 29.26 15.81 -8.91
C ILE A 304 28.14 15.19 -8.08
N LEU A 305 26.90 15.24 -8.59
CA LEU A 305 25.74 14.72 -7.90
C LEU A 305 25.80 13.20 -7.71
N ASN A 306 26.29 12.47 -8.73
CA ASN A 306 26.45 11.02 -8.59
C ASN A 306 27.54 10.64 -7.57
N ASN A 307 28.63 11.42 -7.46
CA ASN A 307 29.64 11.20 -6.43
C ASN A 307 29.10 11.50 -5.01
N GLU A 308 28.25 12.54 -4.87
CA GLU A 308 27.68 12.93 -3.59
C GLU A 308 26.53 12.01 -3.14
N PHE A 309 25.61 11.69 -4.05
CA PHE A 309 24.37 10.96 -3.74
C PHE A 309 24.37 9.50 -4.16
N LYS A 310 25.37 9.04 -4.92
CA LYS A 310 25.48 7.67 -5.46
C LYS A 310 24.24 7.26 -6.28
N ILE A 311 23.80 8.14 -7.18
CA ILE A 311 22.52 8.02 -7.92
C ILE A 311 22.46 6.70 -8.68
N LEU A 312 23.46 6.39 -9.54
CA LEU A 312 23.46 5.16 -10.32
C LEU A 312 23.44 3.90 -9.44
N GLN A 313 24.22 3.92 -8.36
CA GLN A 313 24.23 2.80 -7.42
C GLN A 313 22.88 2.63 -6.75
N SER A 314 22.22 3.72 -6.36
CA SER A 314 20.92 3.66 -5.70
C SER A 314 19.83 3.12 -6.62
N VAL A 315 19.81 3.52 -7.89
CA VAL A 315 18.87 2.98 -8.90
C VAL A 315 19.15 1.50 -9.12
N GLY A 316 20.42 1.10 -9.27
CA GLY A 316 20.81 -0.30 -9.43
C GLY A 316 20.42 -1.17 -8.23
N ASN A 317 20.71 -0.73 -7.01
CA ASN A 317 20.35 -1.43 -5.78
C ASN A 317 18.83 -1.59 -5.66
N SER A 318 18.07 -0.50 -5.85
CA SER A 318 16.61 -0.53 -5.76
C SER A 318 16.01 -1.43 -6.83
N ALA A 319 16.48 -1.38 -8.08
CA ALA A 319 16.00 -2.26 -9.14
C ALA A 319 16.30 -3.74 -8.84
N PHE A 320 17.49 -4.04 -8.34
CA PHE A 320 17.89 -5.40 -7.98
C PHE A 320 17.03 -5.98 -6.87
N ILE A 321 16.90 -5.23 -5.73
CA ILE A 321 16.07 -5.68 -4.60
C ILE A 321 14.61 -5.81 -5.01
N SER A 322 14.06 -4.81 -5.69
CA SER A 322 12.67 -4.86 -6.15
C SER A 322 12.40 -6.06 -7.04
N SER A 323 13.33 -6.39 -7.95
CA SER A 323 13.21 -7.56 -8.82
C SER A 323 13.18 -8.87 -8.03
N ILE A 324 14.17 -9.08 -7.16
CA ILE A 324 14.28 -10.32 -6.38
C ILE A 324 13.11 -10.48 -5.42
N SER A 325 12.79 -9.42 -4.66
CA SER A 325 11.69 -9.45 -3.70
C SER A 325 10.34 -9.68 -4.40
N SER A 326 10.13 -9.11 -5.60
CA SER A 326 8.90 -9.32 -6.37
C SER A 326 8.76 -10.75 -6.87
N VAL A 327 9.83 -11.38 -7.33
CA VAL A 327 9.82 -12.82 -7.70
C VAL A 327 9.46 -13.68 -6.49
N ILE A 328 10.13 -13.44 -5.36
CA ILE A 328 9.85 -14.18 -4.11
C ILE A 328 8.40 -13.98 -3.70
N LEU A 329 7.88 -12.75 -3.77
CA LEU A 329 6.50 -12.40 -3.39
C LEU A 329 5.45 -13.02 -4.29
N VAL A 330 5.68 -13.13 -5.60
CA VAL A 330 4.78 -13.86 -6.51
C VAL A 330 4.70 -15.33 -6.10
N ILE A 331 5.84 -15.97 -5.81
CA ILE A 331 5.91 -17.37 -5.39
C ILE A 331 5.25 -17.57 -4.02
N LEU A 332 5.59 -16.72 -3.04
CA LEU A 332 5.01 -16.80 -1.70
C LEU A 332 3.51 -16.49 -1.72
N GLY A 333 3.10 -15.42 -2.39
CA GLY A 333 1.70 -15.04 -2.52
C GLY A 333 0.86 -16.17 -3.12
N TYR A 334 1.30 -16.74 -4.25
CA TYR A 334 0.66 -17.91 -4.84
C TYR A 334 0.58 -19.09 -3.85
N THR A 335 1.67 -19.38 -3.15
CA THR A 335 1.72 -20.47 -2.17
C THR A 335 0.76 -20.24 -1.00
N PHE A 336 0.73 -19.00 -0.46
CA PHE A 336 -0.16 -18.63 0.63
C PHE A 336 -1.64 -18.69 0.22
N VAL A 337 -1.98 -18.29 -1.01
CA VAL A 337 -3.34 -18.42 -1.54
C VAL A 337 -3.73 -19.90 -1.67
N LYS A 338 -2.88 -20.73 -2.28
CA LYS A 338 -3.15 -22.18 -2.42
C LYS A 338 -3.30 -22.89 -1.07
N LEU A 339 -2.56 -22.48 -0.07
CA LEU A 339 -2.64 -23.03 1.29
C LEU A 339 -3.75 -22.40 2.13
N LYS A 340 -4.49 -21.41 1.60
CA LYS A 340 -5.53 -20.64 2.31
C LYS A 340 -5.02 -20.00 3.61
N LEU A 341 -3.81 -19.42 3.56
CA LEU A 341 -3.13 -18.78 4.70
C LEU A 341 -3.35 -17.27 4.76
N GLU A 342 -4.55 -16.80 4.43
CA GLU A 342 -4.90 -15.38 4.39
C GLU A 342 -4.52 -14.63 5.66
N ARG A 343 -4.96 -15.12 6.83
CA ARG A 343 -4.68 -14.47 8.12
C ARG A 343 -3.20 -14.28 8.38
N THR A 344 -2.39 -15.26 7.97
CA THR A 344 -0.92 -15.20 8.14
C THR A 344 -0.30 -14.21 7.15
N ALA A 345 -0.77 -14.17 5.91
CA ALA A 345 -0.31 -13.23 4.90
C ALA A 345 -0.59 -11.76 5.28
N LEU A 346 -1.68 -11.52 6.01
CA LEU A 346 -2.10 -10.17 6.39
C LEU A 346 -1.44 -9.63 7.68
N ILE A 347 -0.71 -10.46 8.45
CA ILE A 347 -0.07 -10.02 9.70
C ILE A 347 0.76 -8.74 9.50
N PRO A 348 1.61 -8.61 8.46
CA PRO A 348 2.48 -7.44 8.34
C PRO A 348 1.74 -6.11 8.22
N ILE A 349 0.50 -6.07 7.75
CA ILE A 349 -0.25 -4.83 7.59
C ILE A 349 -0.64 -4.16 8.92
N TYR A 350 -0.68 -4.94 10.00
CA TYR A 350 -1.02 -4.44 11.34
C TYR A 350 0.17 -3.87 12.11
N VAL A 351 1.35 -3.88 11.49
CA VAL A 351 2.59 -3.45 12.11
C VAL A 351 3.23 -2.38 11.24
N SER A 352 3.71 -1.31 11.86
CA SER A 352 4.40 -0.23 11.17
C SER A 352 5.57 -0.73 10.33
N THR A 353 5.72 -0.17 9.15
CA THR A 353 6.87 -0.41 8.27
C THR A 353 8.18 -0.02 8.94
N ALA A 354 8.18 1.05 9.74
CA ALA A 354 9.35 1.47 10.50
C ALA A 354 9.73 0.43 11.57
N PHE A 355 8.75 -0.20 12.22
CA PHE A 355 9.04 -1.23 13.20
C PHE A 355 9.62 -2.51 12.57
N TRP A 356 9.13 -2.90 11.39
CA TRP A 356 9.77 -3.96 10.61
C TRP A 356 11.22 -3.61 10.29
N GLY A 357 11.47 -2.38 9.85
CA GLY A 357 12.79 -1.89 9.51
C GLY A 357 13.78 -2.02 10.67
N ILE A 358 13.47 -1.40 11.82
CA ILE A 358 14.40 -1.43 12.96
C ILE A 358 14.59 -2.84 13.53
N SER A 359 13.54 -3.65 13.54
CA SER A 359 13.65 -5.02 14.05
C SER A 359 14.57 -5.89 13.19
N LEU A 360 14.55 -5.69 11.86
CA LEU A 360 15.42 -6.39 10.93
C LEU A 360 16.84 -5.85 10.97
N VAL A 361 17.05 -4.53 11.05
CA VAL A 361 18.38 -3.91 11.22
C VAL A 361 19.00 -4.36 12.56
N TYR A 362 18.20 -4.50 13.62
CA TYR A 362 18.69 -5.03 14.87
C TYR A 362 19.20 -6.49 14.75
N LEU A 363 18.51 -7.33 13.97
CA LEU A 363 18.98 -8.68 13.65
C LEU A 363 20.26 -8.65 12.80
N GLU A 364 20.35 -7.73 11.85
CA GLU A 364 21.56 -7.50 11.04
C GLU A 364 22.77 -7.26 11.93
N ILE A 365 22.65 -6.31 12.85
CA ILE A 365 23.74 -5.92 13.77
C ILE A 365 24.15 -7.08 14.68
N ILE A 366 23.18 -7.82 15.26
CA ILE A 366 23.46 -8.91 16.21
C ILE A 366 24.06 -10.13 15.52
N PHE A 367 23.57 -10.48 14.33
CA PHE A 367 23.97 -11.72 13.64
C PHE A 367 24.98 -11.48 12.50
N GLY A 368 25.36 -10.24 12.22
CA GLY A 368 26.28 -9.91 11.13
C GLY A 368 25.75 -10.27 9.75
N LEU A 369 24.43 -10.11 9.52
CA LEU A 369 23.79 -10.47 8.26
C LEU A 369 24.10 -9.41 7.20
N PRO A 370 24.26 -9.76 5.91
CA PRO A 370 24.43 -8.78 4.85
C PRO A 370 23.19 -7.86 4.70
N GLU A 371 23.41 -6.54 4.58
CA GLU A 371 22.34 -5.52 4.40
C GLU A 371 21.36 -5.88 3.29
N ILE A 372 21.86 -6.39 2.16
CA ILE A 372 21.04 -6.79 1.02
C ILE A 372 20.06 -7.92 1.36
N ILE A 373 20.43 -8.86 2.22
CA ILE A 373 19.56 -9.96 2.65
C ILE A 373 18.46 -9.41 3.54
N ILE A 374 18.79 -8.49 4.45
CA ILE A 374 17.85 -7.81 5.32
C ILE A 374 16.83 -7.00 4.50
N ALA A 375 17.32 -6.27 3.50
CA ALA A 375 16.45 -5.51 2.60
C ALA A 375 15.47 -6.44 1.85
N ILE A 376 15.95 -7.54 1.26
CA ILE A 376 15.09 -8.50 0.54
C ILE A 376 14.06 -9.14 1.48
N ILE A 377 14.47 -9.56 2.68
CA ILE A 377 13.56 -10.16 3.68
C ILE A 377 12.50 -9.14 4.09
N GLY A 378 12.90 -7.91 4.41
CA GLY A 378 12.00 -6.86 4.86
C GLY A 378 10.98 -6.47 3.81
N PHE A 379 11.40 -6.18 2.59
CA PHE A 379 10.49 -5.89 1.48
C PHE A 379 9.55 -7.06 1.19
N THR A 380 10.04 -8.28 1.33
CA THR A 380 9.21 -9.49 1.17
C THR A 380 8.15 -9.60 2.27
N ILE A 381 8.51 -9.39 3.53
CA ILE A 381 7.54 -9.46 4.64
C ILE A 381 6.49 -8.35 4.51
N ILE A 382 6.91 -7.11 4.33
CA ILE A 382 6.04 -5.93 4.32
C ILE A 382 5.02 -5.99 3.16
N ASN A 383 5.43 -6.49 2.00
CA ASN A 383 4.59 -6.53 0.81
C ASN A 383 3.85 -7.87 0.61
N LEU A 384 4.02 -8.85 1.50
CA LEU A 384 3.30 -10.12 1.44
C LEU A 384 1.77 -9.96 1.44
N PRO A 385 1.15 -9.04 2.23
CA PRO A 385 -0.28 -8.78 2.16
C PRO A 385 -0.76 -8.36 0.77
N LEU A 386 0.00 -7.50 0.09
CA LEU A 386 -0.34 -7.02 -1.25
C LEU A 386 -0.22 -8.14 -2.29
N ALA A 387 0.86 -8.92 -2.24
CA ALA A 387 1.06 -10.07 -3.12
C ALA A 387 -0.08 -11.09 -2.97
N TYR A 388 -0.47 -11.39 -1.73
CA TYR A 388 -1.61 -12.25 -1.46
C TYR A 388 -2.89 -11.71 -2.09
N ASN A 389 -3.23 -10.45 -1.83
CA ASN A 389 -4.47 -9.83 -2.31
C ASN A 389 -4.52 -9.72 -3.85
N PHE A 390 -3.39 -9.44 -4.51
CA PHE A 390 -3.34 -9.35 -5.98
C PHE A 390 -3.52 -10.72 -6.66
N LEU A 391 -3.06 -11.80 -6.02
CA LEU A 391 -3.16 -13.15 -6.56
C LEU A 391 -4.44 -13.88 -6.14
N ALA A 392 -5.04 -13.51 -5.01
CA ALA A 392 -6.11 -14.27 -4.38
C ALA A 392 -7.31 -14.50 -5.32
N SER A 393 -7.82 -13.45 -5.96
CA SER A 393 -9.00 -13.59 -6.83
C SER A 393 -8.76 -14.56 -7.99
N SER A 394 -7.62 -14.42 -8.67
CA SER A 394 -7.33 -15.22 -9.85
C SER A 394 -6.99 -16.67 -9.54
N VAL A 395 -6.31 -16.89 -8.41
CA VAL A 395 -5.91 -18.25 -7.99
C VAL A 395 -7.07 -19.00 -7.35
N LEU A 396 -7.94 -18.33 -6.56
CA LEU A 396 -9.10 -18.97 -5.93
C LEU A 396 -10.21 -19.27 -6.93
N ASN A 397 -10.38 -18.42 -7.95
CA ASN A 397 -11.38 -18.62 -9.02
C ASN A 397 -10.87 -19.52 -10.15
N PHE A 398 -9.68 -20.09 -10.02
CA PHE A 398 -9.20 -21.08 -10.97
C PHE A 398 -10.14 -22.29 -10.99
N LYS A 399 -10.60 -22.69 -12.17
CA LYS A 399 -11.57 -23.80 -12.33
C LYS A 399 -11.02 -25.09 -11.77
N ASN A 400 -11.52 -25.51 -10.61
CA ASN A 400 -11.10 -26.75 -9.94
C ASN A 400 -11.35 -28.01 -10.82
N GLU A 401 -12.37 -27.96 -11.67
CA GLU A 401 -12.70 -29.03 -12.62
C GLU A 401 -11.50 -29.40 -13.52
N ILE A 402 -10.76 -28.40 -14.01
CA ILE A 402 -9.55 -28.61 -14.84
C ILE A 402 -8.47 -29.35 -14.04
N LEU A 403 -8.30 -28.97 -12.76
CA LEU A 403 -7.29 -29.59 -11.89
C LEU A 403 -7.69 -31.01 -11.50
N GLU A 404 -8.97 -31.27 -11.30
CA GLU A 404 -9.50 -32.59 -10.98
C GLU A 404 -9.41 -33.53 -12.18
N ALA A 405 -9.77 -33.07 -13.39
CA ALA A 405 -9.59 -33.86 -14.62
C ALA A 405 -8.11 -34.24 -14.82
N ALA A 406 -7.19 -33.28 -14.68
CA ALA A 406 -5.76 -33.58 -14.80
C ALA A 406 -5.23 -34.58 -13.75
N ARG A 407 -5.80 -34.55 -12.53
CA ARG A 407 -5.48 -35.57 -11.49
C ARG A 407 -6.03 -36.96 -11.83
N LEU A 408 -7.23 -37.01 -12.40
CA LEU A 408 -7.82 -38.27 -12.87
C LEU A 408 -6.99 -38.87 -13.99
N ASP A 409 -6.40 -38.06 -14.87
CA ASP A 409 -5.45 -38.46 -15.90
C ASP A 409 -4.05 -38.85 -15.37
N GLY A 410 -3.86 -38.88 -14.04
CA GLY A 410 -2.62 -39.27 -13.41
C GLY A 410 -1.49 -38.24 -13.44
N ALA A 411 -1.81 -36.96 -13.73
CA ALA A 411 -0.79 -35.90 -13.76
C ALA A 411 -0.24 -35.59 -12.35
N SER A 412 1.10 -35.54 -12.22
CA SER A 412 1.78 -35.16 -10.99
C SER A 412 1.53 -33.67 -10.67
N LYS A 413 1.69 -33.28 -9.39
CA LYS A 413 1.53 -31.85 -8.96
C LYS A 413 2.41 -30.89 -9.76
N SER A 414 3.66 -31.29 -10.05
CA SER A 414 4.58 -30.47 -10.86
C SER A 414 4.08 -30.33 -12.29
N ARG A 415 3.57 -31.41 -12.90
CA ARG A 415 3.01 -31.38 -14.26
C ARG A 415 1.77 -30.51 -14.32
N ILE A 416 0.88 -30.57 -13.33
CA ILE A 416 -0.29 -29.69 -13.22
C ILE A 416 0.15 -28.23 -13.15
N PHE A 417 1.13 -27.91 -12.28
CA PHE A 417 1.61 -26.54 -12.15
C PHE A 417 2.24 -26.02 -13.45
N PHE A 418 3.24 -26.69 -14.01
CA PHE A 418 3.99 -26.19 -15.17
C PHE A 418 3.20 -26.23 -16.48
N SER A 419 2.33 -27.25 -16.67
CA SER A 419 1.62 -27.44 -17.95
C SER A 419 0.21 -26.85 -17.97
N ILE A 420 -0.40 -26.54 -16.81
CA ILE A 420 -1.78 -26.07 -16.74
C ILE A 420 -1.85 -24.72 -16.00
N GLU A 421 -1.46 -24.69 -14.71
CA GLU A 421 -1.65 -23.47 -13.90
C GLU A 421 -0.76 -22.32 -14.36
N LEU A 422 0.52 -22.56 -14.54
CA LEU A 422 1.48 -21.52 -14.94
C LEU A 422 1.16 -20.89 -16.31
N PRO A 423 0.84 -21.64 -17.38
CA PRO A 423 0.46 -21.05 -18.66
C PRO A 423 -0.80 -20.19 -18.60
N ILE A 424 -1.79 -20.58 -17.78
CA ILE A 424 -3.04 -19.84 -17.62
C ILE A 424 -2.83 -18.60 -16.76
N LEU A 425 -2.05 -18.71 -15.67
CA LEU A 425 -1.83 -17.61 -14.71
C LEU A 425 -0.65 -16.71 -15.06
N LYS A 426 0.15 -17.03 -16.10
CA LYS A 426 1.37 -16.28 -16.42
C LYS A 426 1.18 -14.75 -16.52
N ASN A 427 0.10 -14.33 -17.21
CA ASN A 427 -0.15 -12.89 -17.39
C ASN A 427 -0.45 -12.19 -16.05
N ILE A 428 -1.10 -12.90 -15.12
CA ILE A 428 -1.40 -12.41 -13.78
C ILE A 428 -0.11 -12.36 -12.95
N PHE A 429 0.73 -13.39 -13.02
CA PHE A 429 2.03 -13.39 -12.34
C PHE A 429 2.92 -12.24 -12.83
N PHE A 430 2.97 -11.97 -14.13
CA PHE A 430 3.68 -10.81 -14.67
C PHE A 430 3.08 -9.50 -14.19
N ALA A 431 1.76 -9.35 -14.23
CA ALA A 431 1.10 -8.13 -13.76
C ALA A 431 1.40 -7.88 -12.28
N VAL A 432 1.29 -8.90 -11.43
CA VAL A 432 1.58 -8.81 -9.99
C VAL A 432 3.06 -8.52 -9.74
N PHE A 433 3.97 -9.16 -10.50
CA PHE A 433 5.39 -8.87 -10.43
C PHE A 433 5.68 -7.38 -10.65
N PHE A 434 5.18 -6.78 -11.73
CA PHE A 434 5.43 -5.37 -12.04
C PHE A 434 4.75 -4.42 -11.05
N GLN A 435 3.55 -4.77 -10.54
CA GLN A 435 2.88 -3.98 -9.52
C GLN A 435 3.68 -3.94 -8.21
N ILE A 436 4.15 -5.10 -7.75
CA ILE A 436 4.96 -5.19 -6.53
C ILE A 436 6.33 -4.56 -6.73
N PHE A 437 6.96 -4.76 -7.90
CA PHE A 437 8.21 -4.11 -8.26
C PHE A 437 8.10 -2.59 -8.12
N ALA A 438 7.06 -1.98 -8.70
CA ALA A 438 6.85 -0.54 -8.62
C ALA A 438 6.65 -0.05 -7.18
N ILE A 439 5.89 -0.80 -6.37
CA ILE A 439 5.67 -0.48 -4.95
C ILE A 439 6.98 -0.53 -4.17
N ILE A 440 7.77 -1.60 -4.32
CA ILE A 440 9.04 -1.77 -3.60
C ILE A 440 10.06 -0.72 -4.05
N PHE A 441 10.16 -0.48 -5.36
CA PHE A 441 11.09 0.49 -5.92
C PHE A 441 10.87 1.91 -5.38
N GLY A 442 9.59 2.26 -5.14
CA GLY A 442 9.19 3.57 -4.62
C GLY A 442 8.98 3.62 -3.10
N GLU A 443 9.15 2.50 -2.38
CA GLU A 443 8.93 2.47 -0.95
C GLU A 443 9.98 3.29 -0.20
N PHE A 444 9.53 4.17 0.70
CA PHE A 444 10.40 5.11 1.39
C PHE A 444 10.68 4.74 2.84
N THR A 445 9.67 4.37 3.61
CA THR A 445 9.78 4.26 5.08
C THR A 445 10.76 3.17 5.50
N PHE A 446 10.64 1.98 4.94
CA PHE A 446 11.57 0.89 5.19
C PHE A 446 12.94 1.20 4.59
N SER A 447 12.95 1.73 3.35
CA SER A 447 14.18 2.16 2.68
C SER A 447 14.97 3.16 3.51
N TYR A 448 14.30 4.11 4.16
CA TYR A 448 14.93 5.14 4.99
C TYR A 448 15.69 4.53 6.19
N ILE A 449 15.17 3.46 6.77
CA ILE A 449 15.78 2.78 7.94
C ILE A 449 16.95 1.89 7.53
N VAL A 450 16.79 1.11 6.44
CA VAL A 450 17.84 0.16 6.00
C VAL A 450 18.89 0.77 5.09
N ASN A 451 18.71 2.04 4.68
CA ASN A 451 19.63 2.72 3.78
C ASN A 451 20.91 3.09 4.49
N THR A 452 22.04 2.62 3.98
CA THR A 452 23.37 3.01 4.45
C THR A 452 24.13 3.81 3.40
N SER A 453 25.31 4.31 3.74
CA SER A 453 26.20 4.98 2.80
C SER A 453 26.76 4.01 1.74
N GLU A 454 26.86 2.73 2.07
CA GLU A 454 27.39 1.69 1.18
C GLU A 454 26.28 1.07 0.33
N PHE A 455 25.04 1.07 0.84
CA PHE A 455 23.88 0.52 0.20
C PHE A 455 22.76 1.55 0.03
N PRO A 456 22.94 2.58 -0.84
CA PRO A 456 21.94 3.61 -1.06
C PRO A 456 20.73 3.07 -1.83
N LEU A 457 19.53 3.59 -1.49
CA LEU A 457 18.25 3.28 -2.15
C LEU A 457 17.67 4.53 -2.79
N VAL A 458 17.06 4.40 -3.98
CA VAL A 458 16.65 5.53 -4.82
C VAL A 458 15.64 6.45 -4.15
N SER A 459 14.63 5.90 -3.45
CA SER A 459 13.62 6.69 -2.75
C SER A 459 14.21 7.60 -1.67
N VAL A 460 15.27 7.13 -1.00
CA VAL A 460 16.01 7.90 0.02
C VAL A 460 16.93 8.92 -0.64
N VAL A 461 17.57 8.58 -1.75
CA VAL A 461 18.41 9.52 -2.52
C VAL A 461 17.58 10.70 -3.02
N ILE A 462 16.42 10.45 -3.64
CA ILE A 462 15.48 11.51 -4.04
C ILE A 462 15.14 12.42 -2.86
N PHE A 463 14.83 11.86 -1.70
CA PHE A 463 14.51 12.63 -0.51
C PHE A 463 15.71 13.46 0.02
N ARG A 464 16.93 12.89 0.02
CA ARG A 464 18.15 13.60 0.41
C ARG A 464 18.43 14.77 -0.53
N MET A 465 18.27 14.60 -1.84
CA MET A 465 18.42 15.67 -2.81
C MET A 465 17.38 16.78 -2.61
N LEU A 466 16.10 16.39 -2.37
CA LEU A 466 15.03 17.34 -2.02
C LEU A 466 15.40 18.15 -0.76
N SER A 467 15.90 17.49 0.27
CA SER A 467 16.30 18.14 1.54
C SER A 467 17.45 19.11 1.36
N LYS A 468 18.36 18.86 0.43
CA LYS A 468 19.48 19.74 0.04
C LYS A 468 19.09 20.76 -1.04
N ARG A 469 17.79 20.88 -1.37
CA ARG A 469 17.23 21.81 -2.37
C ARG A 469 17.56 21.52 -3.83
N TYR A 470 18.05 20.35 -4.17
CA TYR A 470 18.18 19.87 -5.56
C TYR A 470 16.84 19.38 -6.08
N ILE A 471 15.83 20.29 -6.12
CA ILE A 471 14.44 19.94 -6.38
C ILE A 471 14.23 19.50 -7.83
N LEU A 472 14.80 20.23 -8.78
CA LEU A 472 14.68 19.92 -10.20
C LEU A 472 15.45 18.65 -10.56
N GLU A 473 16.68 18.53 -10.08
CA GLU A 473 17.55 17.37 -10.29
C GLU A 473 16.92 16.09 -9.70
N SER A 474 16.31 16.19 -8.51
CA SER A 474 15.61 15.07 -7.88
C SER A 474 14.35 14.64 -8.65
N SER A 475 13.74 15.54 -9.43
CA SER A 475 12.59 15.19 -10.28
C SER A 475 12.96 14.40 -11.53
N ALA A 476 14.24 14.36 -11.90
CA ALA A 476 14.76 13.66 -13.08
C ALA A 476 15.22 12.23 -12.77
N ILE A 477 15.32 11.88 -11.48
CA ILE A 477 15.63 10.51 -11.02
C ILE A 477 14.35 9.73 -10.84
#